data_46527b5bafe5c3502a0563bd9ed4a48d
#
_entry.id   46527b5bafe5c3502a0563bd9ed4a48d
#
_cell.length_a   1.000
_cell.length_b   1.000
_cell.length_c   1.000
_cell.angle_alpha   90.00
_cell.angle_beta   90.00
_cell.angle_gamma   90.00
#
_symmetry.space_group_name_H-M   'P 1'
#
loop_
_entity.id
_entity.type
_entity.pdbx_description
1 polymer ?
#
loop_
_entity_poly.entity_id
_entity_poly.type
_entity_poly.pdbx_seq_one_letter_code
_entity_poly.pdbx_strand_id
1 'polypeptide(L)'
;PSAALVDTIRATGNLADMAQLDTLLVVTPAQHMGSVLADMPAHPRDLVLCSKGIEAGTGRLMNHAAKSAAPDSAIAVLSGPTFAHEVAAGLPTAVTLACGDGEAQWERLAPVIARPAFRPYYSDDVTGAEIGGSVKNVLAIACGVVDGLGLGQNARAALIARGYAEMLRFGEALGARAETLAGLCGLGDLVLTCSSTSSRNFSLGKALGEGQKAEELMADRRTVAEGAHTAPVLVELAARHAVAMPIVTAVYGLLKGDAPREVVSSLLSRPLRAEQGSAE
;
A
#
# COMPACT_ATOMS: atom_id res chain seq x y z
N PRO A 1 17.92 -9.69 8.88
CA PRO A 1 17.36 -10.35 7.71
C PRO A 1 17.78 -11.81 7.71
N SER A 2 16.84 -12.70 7.47
CA SER A 2 17.05 -14.15 7.51
C SER A 2 17.59 -14.72 6.18
N ALA A 3 17.78 -13.90 5.16
CA ALA A 3 18.33 -14.29 3.88
C ALA A 3 19.66 -13.56 3.63
N ALA A 4 20.70 -14.31 3.27
CA ALA A 4 21.96 -13.74 2.80
C ALA A 4 21.78 -13.25 1.35
N LEU A 5 22.36 -12.09 1.04
CA LEU A 5 22.47 -11.64 -0.35
C LEU A 5 23.51 -12.49 -1.09
N VAL A 6 23.26 -12.75 -2.37
CA VAL A 6 24.23 -13.44 -3.24
C VAL A 6 25.43 -12.52 -3.54
N ASP A 7 26.61 -13.08 -3.73
CA ASP A 7 27.86 -12.33 -3.90
C ASP A 7 27.89 -11.41 -5.15
N THR A 8 26.96 -11.62 -6.08
CA THR A 8 26.81 -10.77 -7.27
C THR A 8 26.12 -9.45 -7.00
N ILE A 9 25.52 -9.27 -5.80
CA ILE A 9 24.86 -8.02 -5.42
C ILE A 9 25.87 -7.07 -4.81
N ARG A 10 26.09 -5.94 -5.47
CA ARG A 10 26.92 -4.85 -4.98
C ARG A 10 26.08 -3.83 -4.19
N ALA A 11 26.42 -3.60 -2.95
CA ALA A 11 25.82 -2.52 -2.15
C ALA A 11 26.65 -1.22 -2.33
N THR A 12 25.96 -0.10 -2.49
CA THR A 12 26.56 1.22 -2.58
C THR A 12 25.69 2.25 -1.86
N GLY A 13 26.32 3.30 -1.29
CA GLY A 13 25.63 4.48 -0.76
C GLY A 13 25.62 5.65 -1.74
N ASN A 14 26.16 5.49 -2.95
CA ASN A 14 26.26 6.55 -3.94
C ASN A 14 25.22 6.39 -5.05
N LEU A 15 24.25 7.32 -5.14
CA LEU A 15 23.22 7.31 -6.17
C LEU A 15 23.79 7.45 -7.60
N ALA A 16 24.97 8.05 -7.75
CA ALA A 16 25.63 8.15 -9.06
C ALA A 16 25.96 6.77 -9.68
N ASP A 17 26.12 5.73 -8.87
CA ASP A 17 26.36 4.37 -9.35
C ASP A 17 25.14 3.80 -10.10
N MET A 18 23.96 4.41 -9.95
CA MET A 18 22.72 4.05 -10.64
C MET A 18 22.58 4.71 -12.02
N ALA A 19 23.53 5.61 -12.41
CA ALA A 19 23.41 6.44 -13.61
C ALA A 19 23.20 5.65 -14.92
N GLN A 20 23.78 4.46 -15.02
CA GLN A 20 23.80 3.65 -16.25
C GLN A 20 22.83 2.44 -16.21
N LEU A 21 21.96 2.41 -15.19
CA LEU A 21 21.02 1.30 -15.06
C LEU A 21 19.70 1.60 -15.79
N ASP A 22 19.31 0.71 -16.69
CA ASP A 22 18.09 0.84 -17.51
C ASP A 22 16.80 0.53 -16.70
N THR A 23 16.91 -0.19 -15.60
CA THR A 23 15.77 -0.56 -14.75
C THR A 23 16.12 -0.40 -13.27
N LEU A 24 15.28 0.28 -12.52
CA LEU A 24 15.43 0.45 -11.07
C LEU A 24 14.17 -0.01 -10.33
N LEU A 25 14.36 -0.85 -9.31
CA LEU A 25 13.33 -1.13 -8.31
C LEU A 25 13.38 -0.05 -7.24
N VAL A 26 12.35 0.80 -7.17
CA VAL A 26 12.26 1.91 -6.22
C VAL A 26 11.52 1.42 -4.97
N VAL A 27 12.27 1.15 -3.89
CA VAL A 27 11.75 0.58 -2.63
C VAL A 27 11.85 1.55 -1.45
N THR A 28 12.08 2.83 -1.73
CA THR A 28 12.14 3.89 -0.71
C THR A 28 10.76 4.06 -0.06
N PRO A 29 10.69 4.50 1.22
CA PRO A 29 9.41 4.88 1.81
C PRO A 29 8.72 5.97 0.96
N ALA A 30 7.40 5.90 0.83
CA ALA A 30 6.61 6.77 -0.05
C ALA A 30 6.91 8.27 0.14
N GLN A 31 7.09 8.71 1.39
CA GLN A 31 7.33 10.12 1.73
C GLN A 31 8.71 10.65 1.30
N HIS A 32 9.65 9.77 0.95
CA HIS A 32 11.02 10.15 0.56
C HIS A 32 11.31 9.85 -0.92
N MET A 33 10.40 9.18 -1.62
CA MET A 33 10.64 8.71 -2.98
C MET A 33 10.94 9.86 -3.96
N GLY A 34 10.12 10.91 -3.92
CA GLY A 34 10.29 12.05 -4.83
C GLY A 34 11.64 12.75 -4.67
N SER A 35 12.11 12.98 -3.43
CA SER A 35 13.42 13.59 -3.17
C SER A 35 14.57 12.68 -3.62
N VAL A 36 14.50 11.37 -3.32
CA VAL A 36 15.56 10.43 -3.73
C VAL A 36 15.66 10.34 -5.25
N LEU A 37 14.54 10.32 -5.96
CA LEU A 37 14.54 10.29 -7.42
C LEU A 37 15.06 11.62 -8.03
N ALA A 38 14.77 12.76 -7.40
CA ALA A 38 15.27 14.06 -7.85
C ALA A 38 16.80 14.21 -7.67
N ASP A 39 17.38 13.53 -6.68
CA ASP A 39 18.83 13.51 -6.44
C ASP A 39 19.58 12.53 -7.34
N MET A 40 18.87 11.70 -8.11
CA MET A 40 19.49 10.73 -9.02
C MET A 40 19.94 11.39 -10.32
N PRO A 41 21.03 10.89 -10.95
CA PRO A 41 21.41 11.32 -12.28
C PRO A 41 20.27 11.11 -13.30
N ALA A 42 19.99 12.15 -14.08
CA ALA A 42 18.97 12.10 -15.13
C ALA A 42 19.38 11.06 -16.19
N HIS A 43 18.49 10.11 -16.42
CA HIS A 43 18.66 9.06 -17.44
C HIS A 43 17.29 8.45 -17.72
N PRO A 44 16.84 8.34 -18.98
CA PRO A 44 15.62 7.61 -19.33
C PRO A 44 15.72 6.14 -18.95
N ARG A 45 14.77 5.63 -18.16
CA ARG A 45 14.80 4.26 -17.65
C ARG A 45 13.42 3.76 -17.24
N ASP A 46 13.32 2.47 -17.00
CA ASP A 46 12.14 1.90 -16.34
C ASP A 46 12.27 2.03 -14.81
N LEU A 47 11.37 2.77 -14.17
CA LEU A 47 11.24 2.86 -12.71
C LEU A 47 10.10 1.97 -12.26
N VAL A 48 10.42 0.90 -11.53
CA VAL A 48 9.45 -0.04 -10.96
C VAL A 48 9.21 0.33 -9.51
N LEU A 49 8.10 1.00 -9.24
CA LEU A 49 7.74 1.49 -7.90
C LEU A 49 7.21 0.35 -7.05
N CYS A 50 7.85 0.10 -5.93
CA CYS A 50 7.42 -0.84 -4.89
C CYS A 50 6.89 -0.12 -3.64
N SER A 51 7.08 1.19 -3.57
CA SER A 51 6.60 2.06 -2.47
C SER A 51 5.08 2.05 -2.42
N LYS A 52 4.53 1.92 -1.22
CA LYS A 52 3.08 1.85 -1.01
C LYS A 52 2.64 3.01 -0.13
N GLY A 53 1.95 3.98 -0.71
CA GLY A 53 1.49 5.16 0.00
C GLY A 53 1.06 6.27 -0.94
N ILE A 54 0.76 7.41 -0.35
CA ILE A 54 0.37 8.64 -1.04
C ILE A 54 1.24 9.75 -0.46
N GLU A 55 1.74 10.64 -1.29
CA GLU A 55 2.62 11.73 -0.85
C GLU A 55 1.87 12.71 0.05
N ALA A 56 2.39 12.92 1.25
CA ALA A 56 1.83 13.88 2.19
C ALA A 56 1.97 15.32 1.66
N GLY A 57 1.02 16.18 2.01
CA GLY A 57 1.00 17.59 1.61
C GLY A 57 0.46 17.82 0.19
N THR A 58 0.83 17.00 -0.79
CA THR A 58 0.35 17.13 -2.18
C THR A 58 -0.85 16.23 -2.48
N GLY A 59 -0.93 15.06 -1.82
CA GLY A 59 -1.90 14.02 -2.12
C GLY A 59 -1.64 13.29 -3.45
N ARG A 60 -0.44 13.40 -4.01
CA ARG A 60 -0.10 12.73 -5.27
C ARG A 60 0.13 11.24 -5.05
N LEU A 61 -0.33 10.43 -5.98
CA LEU A 61 0.07 9.03 -6.10
C LEU A 61 1.57 8.95 -6.45
N MET A 62 2.20 7.85 -6.14
CA MET A 62 3.65 7.68 -6.30
C MET A 62 4.12 7.78 -7.74
N ASN A 63 3.32 7.29 -8.72
CA ASN A 63 3.60 7.43 -10.14
C ASN A 63 3.71 8.90 -10.55
N HIS A 64 2.81 9.77 -10.06
CA HIS A 64 2.86 11.21 -10.35
C HIS A 64 4.06 11.88 -9.68
N ALA A 65 4.39 11.48 -8.46
CA ALA A 65 5.59 11.98 -7.77
C ALA A 65 6.86 11.55 -8.50
N ALA A 66 6.95 10.28 -8.93
CA ALA A 66 8.07 9.76 -9.71
C ALA A 66 8.19 10.45 -11.07
N LYS A 67 7.08 10.63 -11.79
CA LYS A 67 7.08 11.31 -13.11
C LYS A 67 7.49 12.78 -13.01
N SER A 68 7.16 13.44 -11.89
CA SER A 68 7.62 14.82 -11.63
C SER A 68 9.14 14.89 -11.37
N ALA A 69 9.71 13.89 -10.69
CA ALA A 69 11.14 13.85 -10.37
C ALA A 69 12.00 13.30 -11.52
N ALA A 70 11.45 12.39 -12.35
CA ALA A 70 12.13 11.75 -13.45
C ALA A 70 11.21 11.72 -14.70
N PRO A 71 11.01 12.86 -15.38
CA PRO A 71 10.01 13.01 -16.44
C PRO A 71 10.23 12.13 -17.67
N ASP A 72 11.49 11.78 -17.96
CA ASP A 72 11.85 10.95 -19.12
C ASP A 72 11.79 9.45 -18.83
N SER A 73 11.52 9.04 -17.59
CA SER A 73 11.45 7.64 -17.21
C SER A 73 10.05 7.05 -17.42
N ALA A 74 10.01 5.78 -17.82
CA ALA A 74 8.80 4.98 -17.85
C ALA A 74 8.47 4.44 -16.46
N ILE A 75 7.21 4.57 -16.03
CA ILE A 75 6.80 4.19 -14.67
C ILE A 75 6.01 2.90 -14.69
N ALA A 76 6.44 1.91 -13.90
CA ALA A 76 5.67 0.73 -13.57
C ALA A 76 5.48 0.61 -12.05
N VAL A 77 4.44 -0.09 -11.62
CA VAL A 77 4.16 -0.36 -10.20
C VAL A 77 4.14 -1.87 -9.96
N LEU A 78 4.92 -2.32 -8.99
CA LEU A 78 4.92 -3.71 -8.52
C LEU A 78 4.19 -3.80 -7.19
N SER A 79 3.03 -4.43 -7.18
CA SER A 79 2.16 -4.52 -6.01
C SER A 79 1.47 -5.88 -5.94
N GLY A 80 1.20 -6.36 -4.73
CA GLY A 80 0.53 -7.65 -4.53
C GLY A 80 0.84 -8.26 -3.17
N PRO A 81 0.28 -9.45 -2.88
CA PRO A 81 0.42 -10.13 -1.59
C PRO A 81 1.85 -10.63 -1.41
N THR A 82 2.69 -9.85 -0.72
CA THR A 82 4.12 -10.16 -0.55
C THR A 82 4.58 -9.85 0.87
N PHE A 83 4.93 -10.88 1.62
CA PHE A 83 5.81 -10.71 2.78
C PHE A 83 7.26 -10.95 2.34
N ALA A 84 8.13 -9.99 2.59
CA ALA A 84 9.52 -10.01 2.11
C ALA A 84 10.29 -11.27 2.55
N HIS A 85 10.02 -11.80 3.74
CA HIS A 85 10.68 -13.01 4.24
C HIS A 85 10.25 -14.27 3.49
N GLU A 86 9.00 -14.36 3.03
CA GLU A 86 8.50 -15.47 2.21
C GLU A 86 9.09 -15.42 0.81
N VAL A 87 9.13 -14.25 0.19
CA VAL A 87 9.78 -14.04 -1.12
C VAL A 87 11.25 -14.41 -1.03
N ALA A 88 11.96 -13.97 0.00
CA ALA A 88 13.37 -14.28 0.21
C ALA A 88 13.63 -15.77 0.48
N ALA A 89 12.65 -16.48 1.04
CA ALA A 89 12.68 -17.93 1.22
C ALA A 89 12.34 -18.72 -0.06
N GLY A 90 12.02 -18.04 -1.17
CA GLY A 90 11.66 -18.67 -2.43
C GLY A 90 10.26 -19.28 -2.46
N LEU A 91 9.35 -18.86 -1.55
CA LEU A 91 7.99 -19.35 -1.53
C LEU A 91 7.18 -18.78 -2.72
N PRO A 92 6.19 -19.53 -3.23
CA PRO A 92 5.38 -19.10 -4.37
C PRO A 92 4.69 -17.75 -4.09
N THR A 93 4.92 -16.79 -4.97
CA THR A 93 4.42 -15.43 -4.86
C THR A 93 3.88 -14.96 -6.21
N ALA A 94 2.71 -14.33 -6.22
CA ALA A 94 2.13 -13.71 -7.39
C ALA A 94 1.87 -12.23 -7.12
N VAL A 95 2.20 -11.38 -8.09
CA VAL A 95 2.09 -9.92 -7.97
C VAL A 95 1.53 -9.31 -9.24
N THR A 96 0.98 -8.12 -9.15
CA THR A 96 0.66 -7.27 -10.30
C THR A 96 1.89 -6.44 -10.67
N LEU A 97 2.27 -6.45 -11.93
CA LEU A 97 3.18 -5.48 -12.53
C LEU A 97 2.33 -4.56 -13.44
N ALA A 98 1.99 -3.39 -12.93
CA ALA A 98 1.22 -2.42 -13.65
C ALA A 98 2.16 -1.49 -14.43
N CYS A 99 2.06 -1.50 -15.76
CA CYS A 99 2.97 -0.84 -16.69
C CYS A 99 2.31 0.41 -17.30
N GLY A 100 2.84 1.60 -17.00
CA GLY A 100 2.32 2.88 -17.51
C GLY A 100 2.50 3.07 -19.02
N ASP A 101 3.55 2.45 -19.61
CA ASP A 101 3.80 2.43 -21.05
C ASP A 101 3.23 1.17 -21.73
N GLY A 102 2.30 0.46 -21.06
CA GLY A 102 1.57 -0.67 -21.61
C GLY A 102 2.40 -1.94 -21.84
N GLU A 103 1.99 -2.74 -22.84
CA GLU A 103 2.58 -4.05 -23.12
C GLU A 103 4.06 -3.98 -23.48
N ALA A 104 4.51 -2.95 -24.16
CA ALA A 104 5.94 -2.79 -24.52
C ALA A 104 6.83 -2.67 -23.28
N GLN A 105 6.37 -2.04 -22.21
CA GLN A 105 7.07 -1.99 -20.93
C GLN A 105 7.03 -3.35 -20.21
N TRP A 106 5.89 -4.03 -20.26
CA TRP A 106 5.75 -5.39 -19.74
C TRP A 106 6.74 -6.35 -20.39
N GLU A 107 6.85 -6.34 -21.71
CA GLU A 107 7.76 -7.22 -22.46
C GLU A 107 9.24 -7.02 -22.08
N ARG A 108 9.62 -5.79 -21.70
CA ARG A 108 10.98 -5.50 -21.20
C ARG A 108 11.17 -5.95 -19.75
N LEU A 109 10.19 -5.70 -18.89
CA LEU A 109 10.32 -5.89 -17.44
C LEU A 109 10.02 -7.31 -16.98
N ALA A 110 9.03 -7.99 -17.55
CA ALA A 110 8.60 -9.29 -17.08
C ALA A 110 9.73 -10.35 -17.09
N PRO A 111 10.55 -10.48 -18.15
CA PRO A 111 11.67 -11.44 -18.17
C PRO A 111 12.74 -11.14 -17.11
N VAL A 112 12.92 -9.86 -16.76
CA VAL A 112 13.91 -9.43 -15.75
C VAL A 112 13.43 -9.71 -14.34
N ILE A 113 12.12 -9.53 -14.07
CA ILE A 113 11.53 -9.64 -12.74
C ILE A 113 11.07 -11.07 -12.43
N ALA A 114 10.49 -11.77 -13.40
CA ALA A 114 9.91 -13.09 -13.18
C ALA A 114 10.94 -14.14 -12.75
N ARG A 115 10.54 -15.01 -11.84
CA ARG A 115 11.28 -16.20 -11.40
C ARG A 115 10.30 -17.37 -11.28
N PRO A 116 10.73 -18.62 -11.22
CA PRO A 116 9.84 -19.77 -11.09
C PRO A 116 8.84 -19.66 -9.93
N ALA A 117 9.29 -19.13 -8.80
CA ALA A 117 8.44 -18.91 -7.61
C ALA A 117 7.91 -17.48 -7.49
N PHE A 118 8.29 -16.53 -8.35
CA PHE A 118 7.86 -15.15 -8.32
C PHE A 118 7.23 -14.75 -9.65
N ARG A 119 5.91 -14.66 -9.68
CA ARG A 119 5.14 -14.53 -10.92
C ARG A 119 4.44 -13.16 -11.00
N PRO A 120 4.96 -12.23 -11.82
CA PRO A 120 4.24 -11.00 -12.15
C PRO A 120 3.09 -11.31 -13.14
N TYR A 121 2.00 -10.55 -12.99
CA TYR A 121 0.86 -10.51 -13.91
C TYR A 121 0.71 -9.10 -14.44
N TYR A 122 0.50 -8.98 -15.73
CA TYR A 122 0.34 -7.69 -16.42
C TYR A 122 -0.92 -6.94 -16.00
N SER A 123 -0.78 -5.64 -15.89
CA SER A 123 -1.87 -4.67 -15.86
C SER A 123 -1.38 -3.37 -16.52
N ASP A 124 -2.27 -2.60 -17.09
CA ASP A 124 -2.03 -1.21 -17.54
C ASP A 124 -2.65 -0.18 -16.58
N ASP A 125 -3.30 -0.65 -15.50
CA ASP A 125 -3.90 0.20 -14.47
C ASP A 125 -2.92 0.47 -13.32
N VAL A 126 -2.03 1.43 -13.53
CA VAL A 126 -1.06 1.90 -12.53
C VAL A 126 -1.79 2.48 -11.31
N THR A 127 -2.85 3.26 -11.54
CA THR A 127 -3.65 3.90 -10.48
C THR A 127 -4.26 2.85 -9.55
N GLY A 128 -4.88 1.80 -10.10
CA GLY A 128 -5.48 0.72 -9.30
C GLY A 128 -4.43 -0.03 -8.47
N ALA A 129 -3.25 -0.31 -9.03
CA ALA A 129 -2.17 -0.98 -8.31
C ALA A 129 -1.65 -0.15 -7.13
N GLU A 130 -1.56 1.17 -7.26
CA GLU A 130 -1.12 2.07 -6.19
C GLU A 130 -2.18 2.23 -5.09
N ILE A 131 -3.45 2.39 -5.48
CA ILE A 131 -4.56 2.55 -4.52
C ILE A 131 -4.72 1.28 -3.68
N GLY A 132 -4.73 0.11 -4.31
CA GLY A 132 -4.77 -1.16 -3.60
C GLY A 132 -3.67 -1.26 -2.56
N GLY A 133 -2.42 -1.00 -2.97
CA GLY A 133 -1.26 -1.04 -2.09
C GLY A 133 -1.26 -0.02 -0.95
N SER A 134 -1.85 1.16 -1.17
CA SER A 134 -1.89 2.25 -0.18
C SER A 134 -3.01 2.07 0.85
N VAL A 135 -4.24 1.85 0.37
CA VAL A 135 -5.44 1.76 1.22
C VAL A 135 -5.41 0.53 2.12
N LYS A 136 -4.93 -0.62 1.62
CA LYS A 136 -4.82 -1.85 2.42
C LYS A 136 -4.06 -1.66 3.74
N ASN A 137 -3.04 -0.81 3.74
CA ASN A 137 -2.20 -0.58 4.91
C ASN A 137 -2.99 0.11 6.04
N VAL A 138 -3.89 1.01 5.70
CA VAL A 138 -4.78 1.67 6.66
C VAL A 138 -5.84 0.68 7.16
N LEU A 139 -6.41 -0.12 6.26
CA LEU A 139 -7.39 -1.14 6.63
C LEU A 139 -6.77 -2.25 7.51
N ALA A 140 -5.49 -2.55 7.32
CA ALA A 140 -4.78 -3.49 8.20
C ALA A 140 -4.66 -2.98 9.64
N ILE A 141 -4.50 -1.67 9.86
CA ILE A 141 -4.54 -1.08 11.21
C ILE A 141 -5.93 -1.34 11.82
N ALA A 142 -7.02 -1.08 11.09
CA ALA A 142 -8.38 -1.34 11.58
C ALA A 142 -8.59 -2.82 11.97
N CYS A 143 -8.12 -3.75 11.13
CA CYS A 143 -8.20 -5.19 11.41
C CYS A 143 -7.38 -5.59 12.64
N GLY A 144 -6.22 -4.98 12.82
CA GLY A 144 -5.40 -5.15 14.01
C GLY A 144 -6.11 -4.68 15.28
N VAL A 145 -6.80 -3.54 15.25
CA VAL A 145 -7.59 -3.03 16.39
C VAL A 145 -8.69 -4.02 16.77
N VAL A 146 -9.40 -4.58 15.78
CA VAL A 146 -10.43 -5.63 16.01
C VAL A 146 -9.83 -6.85 16.71
N ASP A 147 -8.62 -7.27 16.29
CA ASP A 147 -7.89 -8.39 16.90
C ASP A 147 -7.46 -8.06 18.35
N GLY A 148 -6.86 -6.88 18.56
CA GLY A 148 -6.42 -6.44 19.89
C GLY A 148 -7.57 -6.25 20.90
N LEU A 149 -8.76 -5.86 20.45
CA LEU A 149 -9.98 -5.79 21.25
C LEU A 149 -10.64 -7.16 21.50
N GLY A 150 -10.18 -8.24 20.85
CA GLY A 150 -10.74 -9.57 21.00
C GLY A 150 -12.15 -9.73 20.38
N LEU A 151 -12.50 -8.96 19.33
CA LEU A 151 -13.83 -8.96 18.73
C LEU A 151 -14.11 -10.15 17.79
N GLY A 152 -13.09 -10.96 17.52
CA GLY A 152 -13.20 -12.23 16.83
C GLY A 152 -13.11 -12.16 15.29
N GLN A 153 -13.15 -13.35 14.69
CA GLN A 153 -12.91 -13.56 13.26
C GLN A 153 -14.04 -12.99 12.38
N ASN A 154 -15.29 -13.10 12.85
CA ASN A 154 -16.45 -12.60 12.10
C ASN A 154 -16.36 -11.07 11.91
N ALA A 155 -16.01 -10.33 12.97
CA ALA A 155 -15.84 -8.88 12.91
C ALA A 155 -14.71 -8.51 11.95
N ARG A 156 -13.57 -9.24 11.99
CA ARG A 156 -12.45 -9.00 11.08
C ARG A 156 -12.84 -9.28 9.63
N ALA A 157 -13.52 -10.38 9.34
CA ALA A 157 -13.98 -10.71 7.98
C ALA A 157 -14.93 -9.64 7.43
N ALA A 158 -15.91 -9.21 8.24
CA ALA A 158 -16.83 -8.14 7.89
C ALA A 158 -16.08 -6.82 7.62
N LEU A 159 -15.09 -6.49 8.45
CA LEU A 159 -14.27 -5.28 8.29
C LEU A 159 -13.45 -5.32 7.00
N ILE A 160 -12.86 -6.47 6.63
CA ILE A 160 -12.15 -6.65 5.35
C ILE A 160 -13.10 -6.39 4.18
N ALA A 161 -14.30 -6.99 4.18
CA ALA A 161 -15.28 -6.81 3.11
C ALA A 161 -15.74 -5.35 2.99
N ARG A 162 -16.04 -4.69 4.10
CA ARG A 162 -16.46 -3.28 4.12
C ARG A 162 -15.32 -2.33 3.77
N GLY A 163 -14.10 -2.61 4.22
CA GLY A 163 -12.90 -1.87 3.85
C GLY A 163 -12.57 -2.00 2.36
N TYR A 164 -12.75 -3.19 1.80
CA TYR A 164 -12.63 -3.40 0.37
C TYR A 164 -13.64 -2.55 -0.43
N ALA A 165 -14.88 -2.44 0.04
CA ALA A 165 -15.88 -1.57 -0.58
C ALA A 165 -15.49 -0.08 -0.50
N GLU A 166 -14.80 0.37 0.57
CA GLU A 166 -14.22 1.72 0.62
C GLU A 166 -13.10 1.89 -0.41
N MET A 167 -12.20 0.91 -0.51
CA MET A 167 -11.11 0.89 -1.49
C MET A 167 -11.63 0.97 -2.93
N LEU A 168 -12.69 0.22 -3.26
CA LEU A 168 -13.32 0.26 -4.59
C LEU A 168 -13.85 1.66 -4.91
N ARG A 169 -14.69 2.23 -4.04
CA ARG A 169 -15.26 3.57 -4.26
C ARG A 169 -14.19 4.65 -4.42
N PHE A 170 -13.17 4.59 -3.58
CA PHE A 170 -12.07 5.54 -3.64
C PHE A 170 -11.24 5.36 -4.91
N GLY A 171 -10.97 4.11 -5.29
CA GLY A 171 -10.24 3.79 -6.51
C GLY A 171 -10.97 4.26 -7.77
N GLU A 172 -12.26 3.94 -7.87
CA GLU A 172 -13.10 4.36 -9.00
C GLU A 172 -13.16 5.89 -9.13
N ALA A 173 -13.25 6.61 -8.02
CA ALA A 173 -13.24 8.08 -8.01
C ALA A 173 -11.91 8.68 -8.51
N LEU A 174 -10.81 7.92 -8.46
CA LEU A 174 -9.49 8.29 -8.96
C LEU A 174 -9.15 7.66 -10.32
N GLY A 175 -10.11 6.94 -10.93
CA GLY A 175 -9.96 6.34 -12.26
C GLY A 175 -9.33 4.95 -12.26
N ALA A 176 -9.21 4.28 -11.10
CA ALA A 176 -8.83 2.88 -11.03
C ALA A 176 -9.95 1.96 -11.50
N ARG A 177 -9.59 0.80 -12.04
CA ARG A 177 -10.55 -0.21 -12.46
C ARG A 177 -10.90 -1.17 -11.30
N ALA A 178 -12.17 -1.50 -11.18
CA ALA A 178 -12.67 -2.44 -10.18
C ALA A 178 -12.00 -3.82 -10.32
N GLU A 179 -11.76 -4.31 -11.54
CA GLU A 179 -11.09 -5.56 -11.84
C GLU A 179 -9.65 -5.60 -11.29
N THR A 180 -8.92 -4.49 -11.41
CA THR A 180 -7.56 -4.37 -10.86
C THR A 180 -7.58 -4.45 -9.34
N LEU A 181 -8.53 -3.75 -8.72
CA LEU A 181 -8.69 -3.76 -7.26
C LEU A 181 -9.23 -5.11 -6.73
N ALA A 182 -9.98 -5.87 -7.52
CA ALA A 182 -10.39 -7.24 -7.20
C ALA A 182 -9.24 -8.26 -7.32
N GLY A 183 -8.14 -7.88 -7.96
CA GLY A 183 -6.98 -8.73 -8.23
C GLY A 183 -5.96 -8.79 -7.09
N LEU A 184 -4.72 -9.15 -7.49
CA LEU A 184 -3.60 -9.37 -6.57
C LEU A 184 -3.21 -8.12 -5.78
N CYS A 185 -3.10 -6.96 -6.44
CA CYS A 185 -2.66 -5.72 -5.81
C CYS A 185 -3.71 -5.05 -4.92
N GLY A 186 -4.98 -5.40 -5.07
CA GLY A 186 -6.09 -4.92 -4.23
C GLY A 186 -6.52 -5.98 -3.21
N LEU A 187 -7.56 -6.77 -3.55
CA LEU A 187 -8.16 -7.75 -2.64
C LEU A 187 -7.14 -8.78 -2.12
N GLY A 188 -6.26 -9.31 -2.99
CA GLY A 188 -5.26 -10.30 -2.59
C GLY A 188 -4.32 -9.77 -1.51
N ASP A 189 -3.76 -8.58 -1.72
CA ASP A 189 -2.83 -7.94 -0.78
C ASP A 189 -3.56 -7.42 0.48
N LEU A 190 -4.82 -7.01 0.37
CA LEU A 190 -5.67 -6.64 1.50
C LEU A 190 -5.87 -7.83 2.44
N VAL A 191 -6.30 -8.98 1.91
CA VAL A 191 -6.55 -10.20 2.70
C VAL A 191 -5.28 -10.64 3.43
N LEU A 192 -4.13 -10.69 2.74
CA LEU A 192 -2.85 -11.04 3.35
C LEU A 192 -2.49 -10.08 4.49
N THR A 193 -2.55 -8.78 4.22
CA THR A 193 -2.07 -7.75 5.14
C THR A 193 -2.97 -7.60 6.37
N CYS A 194 -4.28 -7.83 6.23
CA CYS A 194 -5.29 -7.75 7.28
C CYS A 194 -5.41 -9.04 8.14
N SER A 195 -4.66 -10.10 7.81
CA SER A 195 -4.82 -11.40 8.46
C SER A 195 -3.58 -11.88 9.20
N SER A 196 -2.51 -11.10 9.25
CA SER A 196 -1.23 -11.54 9.81
C SER A 196 -0.51 -10.46 10.60
N THR A 197 0.04 -10.85 11.75
CA THR A 197 0.98 -10.04 12.56
C THR A 197 2.32 -9.81 11.86
N SER A 198 2.63 -10.50 10.76
CA SER A 198 3.75 -10.16 9.88
C SER A 198 3.57 -8.79 9.23
N SER A 199 2.33 -8.28 9.16
CA SER A 199 2.05 -6.91 8.76
C SER A 199 2.33 -5.93 9.90
N ARG A 200 3.25 -5.00 9.69
CA ARG A 200 3.54 -3.92 10.65
C ARG A 200 2.32 -3.06 10.94
N ASN A 201 1.46 -2.84 9.93
CA ASN A 201 0.22 -2.07 10.08
C ASN A 201 -0.79 -2.83 10.95
N PHE A 202 -0.97 -4.13 10.74
CA PHE A 202 -1.81 -4.97 11.58
C PHE A 202 -1.30 -4.99 13.03
N SER A 203 0.01 -5.16 13.23
CA SER A 203 0.63 -5.17 14.57
C SER A 203 0.47 -3.83 15.29
N LEU A 204 0.59 -2.70 14.58
CA LEU A 204 0.29 -1.38 15.14
C LEU A 204 -1.17 -1.30 15.61
N GLY A 205 -2.12 -1.71 14.77
CA GLY A 205 -3.54 -1.71 15.12
C GLY A 205 -3.83 -2.62 16.32
N LYS A 206 -3.22 -3.79 16.38
CA LYS A 206 -3.37 -4.72 17.51
C LYS A 206 -2.92 -4.09 18.81
N ALA A 207 -1.76 -3.46 18.84
CA ALA A 207 -1.25 -2.76 20.03
C ALA A 207 -2.19 -1.61 20.46
N LEU A 208 -2.76 -0.85 19.52
CA LEU A 208 -3.80 0.16 19.81
C LEU A 208 -5.04 -0.47 20.42
N GLY A 209 -5.51 -1.59 19.89
CA GLY A 209 -6.66 -2.33 20.42
C GLY A 209 -6.42 -2.90 21.81
N GLU A 210 -5.18 -3.27 22.14
CA GLU A 210 -4.72 -3.72 23.45
C GLU A 210 -4.54 -2.55 24.45
N GLY A 211 -4.75 -1.29 24.02
CA GLY A 211 -4.74 -0.10 24.87
C GLY A 211 -3.42 0.64 24.92
N GLN A 212 -2.46 0.33 24.06
CA GLN A 212 -1.22 1.10 23.94
C GLN A 212 -1.50 2.45 23.26
N LYS A 213 -0.76 3.49 23.64
CA LYS A 213 -0.97 4.84 23.11
C LYS A 213 -0.38 5.00 21.71
N ALA A 214 -1.13 5.63 20.83
CA ALA A 214 -0.70 5.92 19.46
C ALA A 214 0.62 6.71 19.42
N GLU A 215 0.78 7.71 20.29
CA GLU A 215 1.98 8.54 20.39
C GLU A 215 3.25 7.71 20.68
N GLU A 216 3.16 6.77 21.64
CA GLU A 216 4.28 5.90 22.02
C GLU A 216 4.65 4.93 20.88
N LEU A 217 3.63 4.34 20.24
CA LEU A 217 3.81 3.42 19.11
C LEU A 217 4.40 4.11 17.88
N MET A 218 4.03 5.36 17.63
CA MET A 218 4.53 6.14 16.50
C MET A 218 5.93 6.74 16.73
N ALA A 219 6.38 6.85 17.99
CA ALA A 219 7.72 7.34 18.32
C ALA A 219 8.82 6.34 17.97
N ASP A 220 8.52 5.04 17.87
CA ASP A 220 9.47 4.02 17.44
C ASP A 220 9.71 4.08 15.93
N ARG A 221 10.78 4.78 15.54
CA ARG A 221 11.21 4.93 14.13
C ARG A 221 11.74 3.63 13.49
N ARG A 222 11.92 2.54 14.27
CA ARG A 222 12.41 1.26 13.75
C ARG A 222 11.33 0.46 13.02
N THR A 223 10.08 0.72 13.35
CA THR A 223 8.90 0.04 12.78
C THR A 223 7.96 1.03 12.12
N VAL A 224 8.30 1.48 10.91
CA VAL A 224 7.43 2.39 10.16
C VAL A 224 6.22 1.61 9.63
N ALA A 225 5.03 1.90 10.19
CA ALA A 225 3.75 1.45 9.65
C ALA A 225 3.26 2.52 8.64
N GLU A 226 3.45 2.27 7.35
CA GLU A 226 3.12 3.24 6.29
C GLU A 226 1.65 3.67 6.31
N GLY A 227 0.74 2.78 6.75
CA GLY A 227 -0.67 3.08 6.90
C GLY A 227 -0.95 4.24 7.86
N ALA A 228 -0.12 4.44 8.89
CA ALA A 228 -0.29 5.55 9.82
C ALA A 228 0.02 6.92 9.16
N HIS A 229 0.97 6.96 8.24
CA HIS A 229 1.25 8.17 7.45
C HIS A 229 0.25 8.36 6.30
N THR A 230 -0.31 7.27 5.79
CA THR A 230 -1.28 7.29 4.68
C THR A 230 -2.69 7.67 5.14
N ALA A 231 -3.10 7.31 6.36
CA ALA A 231 -4.46 7.55 6.85
C ALA A 231 -4.91 9.02 6.79
N PRO A 232 -4.13 10.01 7.28
CA PRO A 232 -4.52 11.42 7.17
C PRO A 232 -4.68 11.88 5.72
N VAL A 233 -3.78 11.45 4.84
CA VAL A 233 -3.82 11.83 3.42
C VAL A 233 -5.04 11.21 2.72
N LEU A 234 -5.39 9.97 3.04
CA LEU A 234 -6.61 9.33 2.52
C LEU A 234 -7.87 10.04 2.98
N VAL A 235 -7.96 10.45 4.24
CA VAL A 235 -9.12 11.22 4.74
C VAL A 235 -9.29 12.53 3.96
N GLU A 236 -8.19 13.25 3.73
CA GLU A 236 -8.21 14.49 2.98
C GLU A 236 -8.61 14.28 1.52
N LEU A 237 -8.03 13.29 0.84
CA LEU A 237 -8.35 12.97 -0.55
C LEU A 237 -9.79 12.45 -0.71
N ALA A 238 -10.26 11.59 0.20
CA ALA A 238 -11.63 11.12 0.21
C ALA A 238 -12.63 12.28 0.30
N ALA A 239 -12.33 13.27 1.16
CA ALA A 239 -13.14 14.49 1.27
C ALA A 239 -13.12 15.33 -0.02
N ARG A 240 -11.94 15.50 -0.66
CA ARG A 240 -11.80 16.22 -1.94
C ARG A 240 -12.61 15.57 -3.08
N HIS A 241 -12.71 14.25 -3.08
CA HIS A 241 -13.43 13.48 -4.10
C HIS A 241 -14.87 13.12 -3.69
N ALA A 242 -15.36 13.63 -2.56
CA ALA A 242 -16.69 13.33 -2.01
C ALA A 242 -16.95 11.81 -1.80
N VAL A 243 -15.90 11.04 -1.44
CA VAL A 243 -15.98 9.60 -1.20
C VAL A 243 -16.08 9.32 0.30
N ALA A 244 -17.11 8.58 0.71
CA ALA A 244 -17.27 8.15 2.09
C ALA A 244 -16.32 6.96 2.41
N MET A 245 -15.37 7.19 3.33
CA MET A 245 -14.43 6.19 3.84
C MET A 245 -14.48 6.12 5.38
N PRO A 246 -15.58 5.65 5.98
CA PRO A 246 -15.76 5.68 7.44
C PRO A 246 -14.74 4.84 8.20
N ILE A 247 -14.25 3.71 7.66
CA ILE A 247 -13.24 2.89 8.32
C ILE A 247 -11.89 3.61 8.31
N VAL A 248 -11.51 4.22 7.19
CA VAL A 248 -10.28 5.02 7.08
C VAL A 248 -10.34 6.22 8.04
N THR A 249 -11.48 6.91 8.13
CA THR A 249 -11.71 8.01 9.08
C THR A 249 -11.58 7.54 10.53
N ALA A 250 -12.14 6.38 10.86
CA ALA A 250 -12.01 5.77 12.17
C ALA A 250 -10.55 5.47 12.54
N VAL A 251 -9.77 4.90 11.60
CA VAL A 251 -8.33 4.67 11.81
C VAL A 251 -7.59 5.99 12.07
N TYR A 252 -7.91 7.03 11.33
CA TYR A 252 -7.30 8.35 11.55
C TYR A 252 -7.59 8.88 12.95
N GLY A 253 -8.84 8.75 13.44
CA GLY A 253 -9.22 9.09 14.82
C GLY A 253 -8.42 8.31 15.87
N LEU A 254 -8.29 6.99 15.69
CA LEU A 254 -7.48 6.14 16.56
C LEU A 254 -6.00 6.59 16.63
N LEU A 255 -5.43 6.97 15.49
CA LEU A 255 -4.05 7.49 15.43
C LEU A 255 -3.91 8.87 16.08
N LYS A 256 -5.03 9.62 16.25
CA LYS A 256 -5.12 10.88 17.01
C LYS A 256 -5.36 10.68 18.51
N GLY A 257 -5.64 9.45 18.93
CA GLY A 257 -5.81 9.11 20.34
C GLY A 257 -7.26 8.83 20.75
N ASP A 258 -8.19 8.72 19.80
CA ASP A 258 -9.57 8.31 20.09
C ASP A 258 -9.58 6.90 20.71
N ALA A 259 -10.50 6.67 21.67
CA ALA A 259 -10.61 5.41 22.38
C ALA A 259 -11.11 4.29 21.43
N PRO A 260 -10.39 3.16 21.29
CA PRO A 260 -10.73 2.11 20.32
C PRO A 260 -12.16 1.55 20.48
N ARG A 261 -12.64 1.37 21.72
CA ARG A 261 -14.00 0.87 21.97
C ARG A 261 -15.08 1.85 21.54
N GLU A 262 -14.87 3.16 21.71
CA GLU A 262 -15.81 4.22 21.29
C GLU A 262 -15.86 4.32 19.76
N VAL A 263 -14.71 4.25 19.11
CA VAL A 263 -14.60 4.25 17.63
C VAL A 263 -15.36 3.06 17.03
N VAL A 264 -15.18 1.85 17.58
CA VAL A 264 -15.92 0.65 17.14
C VAL A 264 -17.42 0.82 17.38
N SER A 265 -17.84 1.32 18.56
CA SER A 265 -19.24 1.57 18.88
C SER A 265 -19.86 2.58 17.90
N SER A 266 -19.15 3.65 17.56
CA SER A 266 -19.58 4.63 16.57
C SER A 266 -19.77 4.03 15.18
N LEU A 267 -18.85 3.17 14.73
CA LEU A 267 -19.00 2.48 13.45
C LEU A 267 -20.21 1.54 13.42
N LEU A 268 -20.46 0.82 14.52
CA LEU A 268 -21.57 -0.12 14.64
C LEU A 268 -22.94 0.59 14.76
N SER A 269 -22.97 1.83 15.26
CA SER A 269 -24.21 2.61 15.42
C SER A 269 -24.67 3.31 14.13
N ARG A 270 -23.90 3.17 13.03
CA ARG A 270 -24.28 3.74 11.73
C ARG A 270 -25.60 3.13 11.23
N PRO A 271 -26.42 3.91 10.50
CA PRO A 271 -27.67 3.39 9.94
C PRO A 271 -27.44 2.14 9.08
N LEU A 272 -28.36 1.20 9.20
CA LEU A 272 -28.36 0.00 8.34
C LEU A 272 -28.57 0.44 6.88
N ARG A 273 -27.79 -0.14 5.98
CA ARG A 273 -27.84 0.15 4.54
C ARG A 273 -27.85 -1.14 3.76
N ALA A 274 -28.33 -1.09 2.50
CA ALA A 274 -28.15 -2.19 1.57
C ALA A 274 -26.65 -2.44 1.34
N GLU A 275 -26.27 -3.70 1.16
CA GLU A 275 -24.86 -4.06 0.88
C GLU A 275 -24.41 -3.52 -0.48
N GLN A 276 -25.31 -3.58 -1.47
CA GLN A 276 -25.14 -2.98 -2.78
C GLN A 276 -26.08 -1.77 -2.87
N GLY A 277 -25.59 -0.62 -2.52
CA GLY A 277 -26.36 0.62 -2.58
C GLY A 277 -25.50 1.73 -3.09
N SER A 278 -26.06 2.50 -4.03
CA SER A 278 -25.50 3.76 -4.53
C SER A 278 -25.00 4.62 -3.37
N ALA A 279 -23.83 5.23 -3.60
CA ALA A 279 -23.30 6.28 -2.75
C ALA A 279 -24.33 7.41 -2.61
N GLU A 280 -24.77 7.69 -1.41
CA GLU A 280 -25.23 8.99 -0.91
C GLU A 280 -24.38 9.40 0.28
#